data_32ec4406243212f716a04e79ca17a1db
#
_entry.id   32ec4406243212f716a04e79ca17a1db
#
_cell.length_a   1.000
_cell.length_b   1.000
_cell.length_c   1.000
_cell.angle_alpha   90.00
_cell.angle_beta   90.00
_cell.angle_gamma   90.00
#
_symmetry.space_group_name_H-M   'P 1'
#
loop_
_entity.id
_entity.type
_entity.pdbx_description
1 polymer ?
#
loop_
_entity_poly.entity_id
_entity_poly.type
_entity_poly.pdbx_seq_one_letter_code
_entity_poly.pdbx_strand_id
1 'polypeptide(L)'
;MHGVARQNPAPIRPKVPDSDGAKGLELNEQTLSMRLERVAAHVPAGARLADIGSDHGYLPVALISRGAIAAAVAGEVALTPFHAAERTVRESGLSPLISVRLADGLAAIEPGDAITAISLCGMGGEKIRDILDSGKARLSGQERLILQPNGGEQPLRQWLMENDYRILFEEVLRENRFAYEIIVAERSGPVMYTAEELYFGPLQMQKRSPAFLAKWQRMLRLKQQTLADLAQARQVVPEEKVQKVARLTQWIIVLLA
;
A
#
# COMPACT_ATOMS: atom_id res chain seq x y z
N MET A 1 -51.69 26.95 50.02
CA MET A 1 -50.47 26.18 49.72
C MET A 1 -50.57 25.68 48.30
N HIS A 2 -49.90 26.35 47.36
CA HIS A 2 -49.95 26.01 45.93
C HIS A 2 -48.69 25.21 45.55
N GLY A 3 -48.89 23.95 45.20
CA GLY A 3 -47.81 23.08 44.71
C GLY A 3 -47.51 23.39 43.24
N VAL A 4 -46.28 23.82 42.98
CA VAL A 4 -45.77 24.02 41.62
C VAL A 4 -45.23 22.70 41.08
N ALA A 5 -45.87 22.17 40.05
CA ALA A 5 -45.37 21.01 39.32
C ALA A 5 -44.16 21.39 38.48
N ARG A 6 -43.01 20.72 38.71
CA ARG A 6 -41.82 20.84 37.90
C ARG A 6 -42.03 19.99 36.61
N GLN A 7 -42.03 20.66 35.45
CA GLN A 7 -41.97 20.01 34.14
C GLN A 7 -40.53 19.57 33.85
N ASN A 8 -40.36 18.26 33.59
CA ASN A 8 -39.10 17.72 33.10
C ASN A 8 -38.93 18.12 31.60
N PRO A 9 -37.73 18.58 31.18
CA PRO A 9 -37.47 18.85 29.78
C PRO A 9 -37.35 17.51 28.99
N ALA A 10 -37.95 17.49 27.79
CA ALA A 10 -37.90 16.38 26.88
C ALA A 10 -36.46 16.05 26.42
N PRO A 11 -36.16 14.76 26.13
CA PRO A 11 -34.83 14.36 25.69
C PRO A 11 -34.51 14.94 24.31
N ILE A 12 -33.34 15.58 24.23
CA ILE A 12 -32.78 16.10 22.97
C ILE A 12 -32.40 14.91 22.09
N ARG A 13 -33.10 14.72 20.98
CA ARG A 13 -32.74 13.77 19.94
C ARG A 13 -31.49 14.31 19.21
N PRO A 14 -30.42 13.50 18.99
CA PRO A 14 -29.32 13.94 18.15
C PRO A 14 -29.83 14.10 16.71
N LYS A 15 -29.56 15.24 16.09
CA LYS A 15 -29.77 15.47 14.66
C LYS A 15 -28.90 14.49 13.87
N VAL A 16 -29.53 13.63 13.11
CA VAL A 16 -28.86 12.87 12.03
C VAL A 16 -28.55 13.90 10.94
N PRO A 17 -27.30 14.01 10.47
CA PRO A 17 -27.00 14.91 9.35
C PRO A 17 -27.64 14.35 8.09
N ASP A 18 -28.33 15.21 7.35
CA ASP A 18 -28.96 14.93 6.07
C ASP A 18 -27.92 14.42 5.06
N SER A 19 -28.31 13.36 4.34
CA SER A 19 -27.56 12.72 3.26
C SER A 19 -27.63 13.56 1.99
N ASP A 20 -26.93 14.69 1.94
CA ASP A 20 -26.73 15.42 0.68
C ASP A 20 -25.27 15.86 0.54
N GLY A 21 -24.62 15.32 -0.52
CA GLY A 21 -23.34 15.77 -1.02
C GLY A 21 -22.14 15.02 -0.45
N ALA A 22 -21.85 13.85 -1.01
CA ALA A 22 -20.49 13.30 -0.98
C ALA A 22 -19.55 14.23 -1.78
N LYS A 23 -19.19 15.39 -1.19
CA LYS A 23 -17.95 16.08 -1.53
C LYS A 23 -16.84 15.09 -1.21
N GLY A 24 -16.10 14.65 -2.22
CA GLY A 24 -14.92 13.83 -2.02
C GLY A 24 -14.07 14.47 -0.92
N LEU A 25 -13.77 13.70 0.13
CA LEU A 25 -12.85 14.15 1.16
C LEU A 25 -11.56 14.57 0.45
N GLU A 26 -11.24 15.87 0.48
CA GLU A 26 -9.95 16.34 0.01
C GLU A 26 -8.89 15.70 0.90
N LEU A 27 -8.04 14.90 0.26
CA LEU A 27 -6.89 14.30 0.92
C LEU A 27 -5.97 15.44 1.34
N ASN A 28 -5.63 15.49 2.61
CA ASN A 28 -4.69 16.44 3.19
C ASN A 28 -3.85 15.74 4.26
N GLU A 29 -2.93 16.47 4.87
CA GLU A 29 -2.05 15.97 5.93
C GLU A 29 -2.78 15.47 7.19
N GLN A 30 -4.05 15.82 7.37
CA GLN A 30 -4.88 15.35 8.49
C GLN A 30 -5.71 14.11 8.14
N THR A 31 -6.03 13.94 6.84
CA THR A 31 -6.95 12.89 6.36
C THR A 31 -6.30 12.09 5.25
N LEU A 32 -5.66 10.99 5.61
CA LEU A 32 -5.13 10.02 4.66
C LEU A 32 -6.26 9.25 3.97
N SER A 33 -6.04 8.78 2.75
CA SER A 33 -6.91 7.77 2.13
C SER A 33 -6.94 6.49 2.97
N MET A 34 -8.00 5.69 2.86
CA MET A 34 -8.08 4.41 3.58
C MET A 34 -6.84 3.54 3.29
N ARG A 35 -6.36 3.54 2.06
CA ARG A 35 -5.15 2.86 1.65
C ARG A 35 -3.92 3.33 2.43
N LEU A 36 -3.69 4.63 2.52
CA LEU A 36 -2.55 5.18 3.26
C LEU A 36 -2.70 5.05 4.77
N GLU A 37 -3.92 5.09 5.32
CA GLU A 37 -4.17 4.78 6.74
C GLU A 37 -3.79 3.33 7.07
N ARG A 38 -4.07 2.38 6.16
CA ARG A 38 -3.64 1.00 6.34
C ARG A 38 -2.12 0.84 6.26
N VAL A 39 -1.45 1.56 5.35
CA VAL A 39 0.02 1.64 5.30
C VAL A 39 0.57 2.23 6.60
N ALA A 40 0.04 3.36 7.05
CA ALA A 40 0.43 4.04 8.29
C ALA A 40 0.34 3.12 9.52
N ALA A 41 -0.69 2.27 9.59
CA ALA A 41 -0.89 1.33 10.70
C ALA A 41 0.23 0.25 10.82
N HIS A 42 1.02 0.05 9.77
CA HIS A 42 2.14 -0.90 9.77
C HIS A 42 3.50 -0.26 10.02
N VAL A 43 3.58 1.06 10.05
CA VAL A 43 4.83 1.76 10.41
C VAL A 43 5.04 1.62 11.92
N PRO A 44 6.20 1.10 12.38
CA PRO A 44 6.46 0.92 13.80
C PRO A 44 6.43 2.25 14.56
N ALA A 45 5.91 2.22 15.79
CA ALA A 45 5.91 3.40 16.67
C ALA A 45 7.36 3.86 16.93
N GLY A 46 7.58 5.17 16.83
CA GLY A 46 8.90 5.78 16.99
C GLY A 46 9.87 5.52 15.82
N ALA A 47 9.42 4.93 14.72
CA ALA A 47 10.27 4.67 13.56
C ALA A 47 10.88 5.94 12.97
N ARG A 48 11.98 5.77 12.25
CA ARG A 48 12.52 6.73 11.30
C ARG A 48 12.16 6.22 9.89
N LEU A 49 11.20 6.89 9.27
CA LEU A 49 10.58 6.43 8.03
C LEU A 49 11.28 7.02 6.80
N ALA A 50 11.57 6.19 5.80
CA ALA A 50 11.81 6.66 4.43
C ALA A 50 10.54 6.34 3.59
N ASP A 51 9.85 7.38 3.13
CA ASP A 51 8.71 7.27 2.24
C ASP A 51 9.16 7.61 0.81
N ILE A 52 9.25 6.59 -0.04
CA ILE A 52 9.84 6.70 -1.38
C ILE A 52 8.75 6.75 -2.44
N GLY A 53 8.75 7.81 -3.23
CA GLY A 53 7.61 8.21 -4.07
C GLY A 53 6.50 8.80 -3.20
N SER A 54 6.88 9.72 -2.33
CA SER A 54 6.02 10.28 -1.26
C SER A 54 4.89 11.15 -1.80
N ASP A 55 5.00 11.58 -3.06
CA ASP A 55 4.06 12.46 -3.77
C ASP A 55 3.92 13.82 -3.06
N HIS A 56 2.87 14.04 -2.30
CA HIS A 56 2.66 15.28 -1.53
C HIS A 56 3.22 15.24 -0.10
N GLY A 57 3.90 14.19 0.32
CA GLY A 57 4.41 14.04 1.68
C GLY A 57 3.34 13.78 2.74
N TYR A 58 2.12 13.40 2.34
CA TYR A 58 0.99 13.24 3.28
C TYR A 58 1.23 12.15 4.31
N LEU A 59 1.81 11.00 3.94
CA LEU A 59 2.06 9.91 4.88
C LEU A 59 3.04 10.31 5.99
N PRO A 60 4.27 10.81 5.68
CA PRO A 60 5.20 11.23 6.73
C PRO A 60 4.66 12.39 7.57
N VAL A 61 3.99 13.38 6.96
CA VAL A 61 3.39 14.52 7.69
C VAL A 61 2.32 14.02 8.67
N ALA A 62 1.40 13.17 8.24
CA ALA A 62 0.37 12.61 9.12
C ALA A 62 0.97 11.82 10.28
N LEU A 63 1.99 10.98 10.03
CA LEU A 63 2.62 10.15 11.07
C LEU A 63 3.40 10.99 12.08
N ILE A 64 4.13 12.03 11.66
CA ILE A 64 4.82 12.97 12.56
C ILE A 64 3.81 13.79 13.36
N SER A 65 2.77 14.33 12.73
CA SER A 65 1.74 15.13 13.41
C SER A 65 0.99 14.33 14.48
N ARG A 66 0.85 13.01 14.28
CA ARG A 66 0.25 12.09 15.27
C ARG A 66 1.23 11.65 16.36
N GLY A 67 2.50 12.06 16.31
CA GLY A 67 3.56 11.57 17.21
C GLY A 67 3.86 10.08 17.06
N ALA A 68 3.50 9.48 15.91
CA ALA A 68 3.65 8.05 15.67
C ALA A 68 5.09 7.66 15.30
N ILE A 69 5.84 8.55 14.63
CA ILE A 69 7.22 8.33 14.22
C ILE A 69 8.14 9.47 14.67
N ALA A 70 9.44 9.21 14.75
CA ALA A 70 10.43 10.15 15.27
C ALA A 70 10.93 11.15 14.21
N ALA A 71 11.10 10.70 12.97
CA ALA A 71 11.56 11.51 11.85
C ALA A 71 11.21 10.81 10.52
N ALA A 72 11.30 11.56 9.41
CA ALA A 72 11.11 10.97 8.10
C ALA A 72 12.00 11.60 7.01
N VAL A 73 12.25 10.80 5.97
CA VAL A 73 12.74 11.23 4.66
C VAL A 73 11.62 11.01 3.66
N ALA A 74 11.22 12.05 2.94
CA ALA A 74 10.30 11.97 1.80
C ALA A 74 11.13 12.05 0.50
N GLY A 75 11.25 10.93 -0.21
CA GLY A 75 12.05 10.83 -1.44
C GLY A 75 11.18 10.99 -2.68
N GLU A 76 11.62 11.84 -3.62
CA GLU A 76 10.94 12.06 -4.91
C GLU A 76 11.94 12.12 -6.06
N VAL A 77 11.57 11.53 -7.21
CA VAL A 77 12.42 11.54 -8.41
C VAL A 77 12.08 12.69 -9.36
N ALA A 78 10.88 13.25 -9.28
CA ALA A 78 10.39 14.30 -10.15
C ALA A 78 10.21 15.62 -9.40
N LEU A 79 10.55 16.74 -10.05
CA LEU A 79 10.51 18.08 -9.45
C LEU A 79 9.12 18.51 -8.97
N THR A 80 8.07 18.19 -9.71
CA THR A 80 6.71 18.63 -9.36
C THR A 80 6.23 18.00 -8.03
N PRO A 81 6.25 16.68 -7.82
CA PRO A 81 5.91 16.09 -6.52
C PRO A 81 6.92 16.46 -5.42
N PHE A 82 8.22 16.60 -5.74
CA PHE A 82 9.21 17.09 -4.80
C PHE A 82 8.82 18.45 -4.20
N HIS A 83 8.52 19.44 -5.05
CA HIS A 83 8.08 20.77 -4.58
C HIS A 83 6.72 20.75 -3.86
N ALA A 84 5.83 19.83 -4.25
CA ALA A 84 4.57 19.64 -3.54
C ALA A 84 4.81 19.13 -2.11
N ALA A 85 5.67 18.12 -1.94
CA ALA A 85 6.06 17.59 -0.64
C ALA A 85 6.78 18.63 0.23
N GLU A 86 7.75 19.40 -0.36
CA GLU A 86 8.42 20.49 0.35
C GLU A 86 7.44 21.53 0.89
N ARG A 87 6.46 21.91 0.06
CA ARG A 87 5.43 22.86 0.47
C ARG A 87 4.59 22.30 1.61
N THR A 88 4.07 21.08 1.49
CA THR A 88 3.26 20.44 2.53
C THR A 88 4.02 20.37 3.86
N VAL A 89 5.27 19.90 3.85
CA VAL A 89 6.11 19.78 5.03
C VAL A 89 6.37 21.14 5.69
N ARG A 90 6.67 22.17 4.88
CA ARG A 90 6.90 23.54 5.38
C ARG A 90 5.64 24.16 5.96
N GLU A 91 4.49 24.04 5.28
CA GLU A 91 3.21 24.59 5.73
C GLU A 91 2.71 23.91 7.01
N SER A 92 3.05 22.63 7.21
CA SER A 92 2.79 21.90 8.45
C SER A 92 3.78 22.21 9.58
N GLY A 93 4.82 23.02 9.35
CA GLY A 93 5.85 23.34 10.33
C GLY A 93 6.77 22.18 10.70
N LEU A 94 6.84 21.13 9.87
CA LEU A 94 7.53 19.88 10.18
C LEU A 94 8.91 19.74 9.53
N SER A 95 9.44 20.79 8.90
CA SER A 95 10.77 20.79 8.27
C SER A 95 11.94 20.34 9.18
N PRO A 96 11.89 20.50 10.51
CA PRO A 96 12.94 19.95 11.38
C PRO A 96 12.92 18.42 11.54
N LEU A 97 11.78 17.78 11.23
CA LEU A 97 11.55 16.34 11.44
C LEU A 97 11.39 15.56 10.13
N ILE A 98 11.13 16.25 9.02
CA ILE A 98 10.94 15.63 7.70
C ILE A 98 11.90 16.27 6.70
N SER A 99 12.82 15.47 6.17
CA SER A 99 13.70 15.87 5.06
C SER A 99 13.07 15.48 3.73
N VAL A 100 12.79 16.44 2.85
CA VAL A 100 12.35 16.15 1.48
C VAL A 100 13.56 16.13 0.56
N ARG A 101 13.70 15.10 -0.28
CA ARG A 101 14.88 14.92 -1.13
C ARG A 101 14.49 14.56 -2.56
N LEU A 102 15.11 15.26 -3.52
CA LEU A 102 15.01 14.94 -4.94
C LEU A 102 16.08 13.88 -5.27
N ALA A 103 15.67 12.62 -5.35
CA ALA A 103 16.57 11.50 -5.58
C ALA A 103 15.83 10.31 -6.19
N ASP A 104 16.52 9.44 -6.92
CA ASP A 104 15.93 8.23 -7.50
C ASP A 104 15.91 7.08 -6.45
N GLY A 105 14.70 6.65 -6.12
CA GLY A 105 14.45 5.51 -5.24
C GLY A 105 15.17 5.64 -3.90
N LEU A 106 15.85 4.58 -3.48
CA LEU A 106 16.54 4.53 -2.18
C LEU A 106 17.77 5.44 -2.09
N ALA A 107 18.20 6.08 -3.19
CA ALA A 107 19.23 7.11 -3.12
C ALA A 107 18.82 8.32 -2.25
N ALA A 108 17.53 8.48 -1.99
CA ALA A 108 17.02 9.46 -1.03
C ALA A 108 17.49 9.20 0.42
N ILE A 109 17.90 7.96 0.75
CA ILE A 109 18.34 7.59 2.09
C ILE A 109 19.84 7.87 2.22
N GLU A 110 20.22 8.65 3.23
CA GLU A 110 21.60 8.95 3.58
C GLU A 110 22.05 8.16 4.84
N PRO A 111 23.35 7.88 5.00
CA PRO A 111 23.83 7.05 6.12
C PRO A 111 23.45 7.56 7.51
N GLY A 112 23.30 8.88 7.67
CA GLY A 112 22.95 9.51 8.95
C GLY A 112 21.44 9.46 9.30
N ASP A 113 20.58 9.01 8.38
CA ASP A 113 19.12 9.01 8.61
C ASP A 113 18.69 7.95 9.62
N ALA A 114 19.47 6.88 9.81
CA ALA A 114 19.16 5.75 10.70
C ALA A 114 17.72 5.21 10.46
N ILE A 115 17.39 4.97 9.20
CA ILE A 115 16.06 4.52 8.78
C ILE A 115 15.73 3.14 9.37
N THR A 116 14.54 2.99 9.92
CA THR A 116 14.02 1.74 10.51
C THR A 116 12.76 1.23 9.83
N ALA A 117 12.15 2.02 8.96
CA ALA A 117 11.02 1.61 8.13
C ALA A 117 11.08 2.30 6.76
N ILE A 118 10.66 1.58 5.72
CA ILE A 118 10.62 2.11 4.34
C ILE A 118 9.22 1.84 3.79
N SER A 119 8.57 2.88 3.30
CA SER A 119 7.31 2.78 2.55
C SER A 119 7.54 3.05 1.06
N LEU A 120 6.93 2.20 0.20
CA LEU A 120 6.84 2.38 -1.25
C LEU A 120 5.40 2.10 -1.67
N CYS A 121 4.66 3.14 -2.01
CA CYS A 121 3.22 3.08 -2.21
C CYS A 121 2.79 3.66 -3.56
N GLY A 122 1.66 3.14 -4.09
CA GLY A 122 0.99 3.75 -5.25
C GLY A 122 1.66 3.49 -6.60
N MET A 123 2.62 2.59 -6.68
CA MET A 123 3.32 2.25 -7.93
C MET A 123 3.23 0.74 -8.24
N GLY A 124 3.58 0.32 -9.46
CA GLY A 124 3.58 -1.10 -9.83
C GLY A 124 4.60 -1.90 -9.02
N GLY A 125 4.27 -3.15 -8.69
CA GLY A 125 5.14 -4.03 -7.92
C GLY A 125 6.50 -4.29 -8.58
N GLU A 126 6.55 -4.32 -9.92
CA GLU A 126 7.80 -4.38 -10.67
C GLU A 126 8.65 -3.14 -10.43
N LYS A 127 8.05 -1.94 -10.41
CA LYS A 127 8.77 -0.70 -10.12
C LYS A 127 9.29 -0.67 -8.67
N ILE A 128 8.50 -1.15 -7.71
CA ILE A 128 8.93 -1.27 -6.30
C ILE A 128 10.13 -2.23 -6.22
N ARG A 129 10.03 -3.40 -6.87
CA ARG A 129 11.13 -4.36 -6.96
C ARG A 129 12.41 -3.71 -7.50
N ASP A 130 12.32 -2.98 -8.61
CA ASP A 130 13.46 -2.35 -9.27
C ASP A 130 14.13 -1.28 -8.37
N ILE A 131 13.31 -0.51 -7.64
CA ILE A 131 13.81 0.47 -6.66
C ILE A 131 14.55 -0.23 -5.52
N LEU A 132 13.98 -1.30 -4.97
CA LEU A 132 14.61 -2.06 -3.90
C LEU A 132 15.90 -2.75 -4.39
N ASP A 133 15.89 -3.30 -5.60
CA ASP A 133 17.05 -4.01 -6.17
C ASP A 133 18.20 -3.06 -6.48
N SER A 134 17.94 -1.95 -7.15
CA SER A 134 18.96 -0.95 -7.47
C SER A 134 19.50 -0.25 -6.22
N GLY A 135 18.67 -0.12 -5.18
CA GLY A 135 19.03 0.54 -3.94
C GLY A 135 19.54 -0.39 -2.83
N LYS A 136 19.79 -1.67 -3.07
CA LYS A 136 20.20 -2.66 -2.06
C LYS A 136 21.30 -2.20 -1.12
N ALA A 137 22.30 -1.46 -1.63
CA ALA A 137 23.41 -0.95 -0.83
C ALA A 137 22.98 0.07 0.25
N ARG A 138 21.76 0.59 0.18
CA ARG A 138 21.19 1.50 1.17
C ARG A 138 20.39 0.78 2.25
N LEU A 139 20.11 -0.52 2.06
CA LEU A 139 19.39 -1.33 3.02
C LEU A 139 20.34 -1.91 4.06
N SER A 140 20.12 -1.61 5.34
CA SER A 140 20.87 -2.20 6.45
C SER A 140 20.39 -3.63 6.76
N GLY A 141 19.19 -3.98 6.34
CA GLY A 141 18.49 -5.23 6.66
C GLY A 141 17.79 -5.19 8.02
N GLN A 142 17.70 -4.03 8.66
CA GLN A 142 16.98 -3.82 9.91
C GLN A 142 15.63 -3.11 9.68
N GLU A 143 15.40 -2.64 8.46
CA GLU A 143 14.20 -1.89 8.11
C GLU A 143 13.00 -2.81 7.90
N ARG A 144 11.85 -2.39 8.40
CA ARG A 144 10.56 -2.92 7.97
C ARG A 144 10.19 -2.31 6.63
N LEU A 145 9.88 -3.14 5.65
CA LEU A 145 9.35 -2.74 4.34
C LEU A 145 7.82 -2.75 4.39
N ILE A 146 7.19 -1.63 4.05
CA ILE A 146 5.73 -1.48 3.94
C ILE A 146 5.43 -1.13 2.48
N LEU A 147 4.96 -2.10 1.72
CA LEU A 147 4.87 -2.03 0.27
C LEU A 147 3.40 -2.06 -0.15
N GLN A 148 3.02 -1.08 -0.99
CA GLN A 148 1.67 -1.04 -1.53
C GLN A 148 1.72 -1.00 -3.06
N PRO A 149 1.80 -2.18 -3.72
CA PRO A 149 1.80 -2.28 -5.17
C PRO A 149 0.41 -2.03 -5.77
N ASN A 150 0.39 -1.38 -6.94
CA ASN A 150 -0.80 -1.24 -7.79
C ASN A 150 -0.80 -2.33 -8.89
N GLY A 151 -0.72 -3.61 -8.48
CA GLY A 151 -0.50 -4.76 -9.37
C GLY A 151 0.99 -5.12 -9.51
N GLY A 152 1.29 -6.28 -10.11
CA GLY A 152 2.67 -6.79 -10.24
C GLY A 152 3.23 -7.34 -8.92
N GLU A 153 2.38 -7.88 -8.05
CA GLU A 153 2.75 -8.36 -6.71
C GLU A 153 3.67 -9.57 -6.76
N GLN A 154 3.49 -10.46 -7.74
CA GLN A 154 4.29 -11.69 -7.86
C GLN A 154 5.81 -11.44 -7.98
N PRO A 155 6.32 -10.60 -8.92
CA PRO A 155 7.75 -10.32 -9.01
C PRO A 155 8.28 -9.57 -7.78
N LEU A 156 7.45 -8.80 -7.09
CA LEU A 156 7.83 -8.17 -5.83
C LEU A 156 8.01 -9.20 -4.71
N ARG A 157 7.06 -10.14 -4.53
CA ARG A 157 7.19 -11.23 -3.56
C ARG A 157 8.37 -12.14 -3.87
N GLN A 158 8.63 -12.39 -5.15
CA GLN A 158 9.80 -13.17 -5.58
C GLN A 158 11.09 -12.48 -5.15
N TRP A 159 11.22 -11.15 -5.38
CA TRP A 159 12.37 -10.39 -4.94
C TRP A 159 12.53 -10.43 -3.41
N LEU A 160 11.45 -10.28 -2.66
CA LEU A 160 11.48 -10.39 -1.19
C LEU A 160 12.04 -11.74 -0.75
N MET A 161 11.55 -12.83 -1.32
CA MET A 161 12.03 -14.20 -1.04
C MET A 161 13.53 -14.35 -1.37
N GLU A 162 13.96 -13.92 -2.55
CA GLU A 162 15.34 -14.02 -3.03
C GLU A 162 16.35 -13.16 -2.24
N ASN A 163 15.85 -12.18 -1.46
CA ASN A 163 16.67 -11.28 -0.65
C ASN A 163 16.46 -11.47 0.85
N ASP A 164 15.99 -12.66 1.26
CA ASP A 164 15.82 -13.07 2.66
C ASP A 164 14.78 -12.25 3.44
N TYR A 165 13.84 -11.59 2.76
CA TYR A 165 12.72 -10.91 3.40
C TYR A 165 11.54 -11.86 3.56
N ARG A 166 11.12 -12.06 4.81
CA ARG A 166 9.89 -12.79 5.14
C ARG A 166 8.71 -11.85 5.11
N ILE A 167 7.64 -12.26 4.46
CA ILE A 167 6.37 -11.57 4.49
C ILE A 167 5.70 -11.82 5.85
N LEU A 168 5.49 -10.75 6.63
CA LEU A 168 4.91 -10.80 7.97
C LEU A 168 3.42 -10.48 7.97
N PHE A 169 2.98 -9.70 7.00
CA PHE A 169 1.58 -9.31 6.86
C PHE A 169 1.23 -9.08 5.40
N GLU A 170 0.02 -9.44 5.05
CA GLU A 170 -0.60 -9.13 3.77
C GLU A 170 -2.08 -8.86 3.94
N GLU A 171 -2.59 -7.91 3.20
CA GLU A 171 -4.03 -7.73 3.03
C GLU A 171 -4.40 -7.23 1.63
N VAL A 172 -5.63 -7.58 1.21
CA VAL A 172 -6.34 -6.90 0.13
C VAL A 172 -7.35 -5.97 0.78
N LEU A 173 -7.31 -4.70 0.43
CA LEU A 173 -8.34 -3.74 0.80
C LEU A 173 -9.04 -3.20 -0.45
N ARG A 174 -10.31 -2.84 -0.30
CA ARG A 174 -11.07 -2.21 -1.38
C ARG A 174 -11.32 -0.75 -1.02
N GLU A 175 -10.85 0.14 -1.88
CA GLU A 175 -11.15 1.56 -1.81
C GLU A 175 -11.79 1.99 -3.13
N ASN A 176 -13.03 2.49 -3.07
CA ASN A 176 -13.84 2.77 -4.24
C ASN A 176 -13.98 1.53 -5.16
N ARG A 177 -13.55 1.63 -6.42
CA ARG A 177 -13.60 0.53 -7.42
C ARG A 177 -12.31 -0.29 -7.51
N PHE A 178 -11.27 0.10 -6.77
CA PHE A 178 -9.96 -0.54 -6.83
C PHE A 178 -9.75 -1.49 -5.66
N ALA A 179 -9.02 -2.56 -5.92
CA ALA A 179 -8.48 -3.44 -4.89
C ALA A 179 -6.97 -3.18 -4.80
N TYR A 180 -6.50 -2.86 -3.61
CA TYR A 180 -5.09 -2.61 -3.32
C TYR A 180 -4.54 -3.72 -2.45
N GLU A 181 -3.28 -4.07 -2.65
CA GLU A 181 -2.56 -4.96 -1.74
C GLU A 181 -1.59 -4.16 -0.87
N ILE A 182 -1.44 -4.61 0.37
CA ILE A 182 -0.37 -4.17 1.26
C ILE A 182 0.44 -5.39 1.64
N ILE A 183 1.75 -5.29 1.52
CA ILE A 183 2.72 -6.33 1.87
C ILE A 183 3.71 -5.73 2.86
N VAL A 184 3.82 -6.35 4.03
CA VAL A 184 4.82 -5.97 5.05
C VAL A 184 5.85 -7.08 5.17
N ALA A 185 7.12 -6.73 5.08
CA ALA A 185 8.20 -7.70 5.14
C ALA A 185 9.38 -7.18 5.98
N GLU A 186 10.10 -8.10 6.60
CA GLU A 186 11.35 -7.85 7.31
C GLU A 186 12.39 -8.90 6.93
N ARG A 187 13.65 -8.52 6.96
CA ARG A 187 14.73 -9.45 6.71
C ARG A 187 14.86 -10.43 7.89
N SER A 188 14.79 -11.72 7.63
CA SER A 188 14.78 -12.75 8.67
C SER A 188 15.55 -14.03 8.32
N GLY A 189 16.30 -14.01 7.24
CA GLY A 189 16.96 -15.19 6.66
C GLY A 189 16.11 -15.92 5.61
N PRO A 190 16.63 -17.00 5.04
CA PRO A 190 16.03 -17.68 3.89
C PRO A 190 14.60 -18.12 4.15
N VAL A 191 13.74 -17.87 3.20
CA VAL A 191 12.34 -18.30 3.16
C VAL A 191 12.03 -18.82 1.76
N MET A 192 11.12 -19.80 1.66
CA MET A 192 10.71 -20.36 0.37
C MET A 192 9.19 -20.27 0.26
N TYR A 193 8.75 -19.72 -0.85
CA TYR A 193 7.35 -19.68 -1.26
C TYR A 193 7.14 -20.45 -2.55
N THR A 194 6.02 -21.15 -2.68
CA THR A 194 5.62 -21.80 -3.92
C THR A 194 5.26 -20.76 -4.99
N ALA A 195 5.15 -21.20 -6.25
CA ALA A 195 4.75 -20.32 -7.34
C ALA A 195 3.34 -19.73 -7.13
N GLU A 196 2.43 -20.51 -6.55
CA GLU A 196 1.09 -20.09 -6.17
C GLU A 196 1.12 -19.07 -5.01
N GLU A 197 1.91 -19.31 -3.98
CA GLU A 197 2.08 -18.36 -2.88
C GLU A 197 2.67 -17.04 -3.35
N LEU A 198 3.64 -17.06 -4.26
CA LEU A 198 4.17 -15.83 -4.86
C LEU A 198 3.10 -15.08 -5.67
N TYR A 199 2.22 -15.82 -6.37
CA TYR A 199 1.17 -15.24 -7.20
C TYR A 199 0.01 -14.68 -6.39
N PHE A 200 -0.48 -15.44 -5.40
CA PHE A 200 -1.67 -15.09 -4.62
C PHE A 200 -1.36 -14.33 -3.33
N GLY A 201 -0.20 -14.52 -2.75
CA GLY A 201 0.20 -14.08 -1.43
C GLY A 201 0.08 -15.18 -0.37
N PRO A 202 1.20 -15.59 0.28
CA PRO A 202 1.22 -16.72 1.20
C PRO A 202 0.25 -16.56 2.38
N LEU A 203 0.18 -15.36 2.96
CA LEU A 203 -0.71 -15.10 4.09
C LEU A 203 -2.15 -14.82 3.65
N GLN A 204 -2.33 -14.28 2.45
CA GLN A 204 -3.65 -14.04 1.88
C GLN A 204 -4.37 -15.32 1.51
N MET A 205 -3.63 -16.33 0.99
CA MET A 205 -4.17 -17.66 0.72
C MET A 205 -4.69 -18.35 1.98
N GLN A 206 -4.02 -18.14 3.12
CA GLN A 206 -4.45 -18.68 4.42
C GLN A 206 -5.67 -17.92 4.97
N LYS A 207 -5.64 -16.59 4.92
CA LYS A 207 -6.68 -15.73 5.49
C LYS A 207 -7.98 -15.72 4.68
N ARG A 208 -7.91 -15.81 3.36
CA ARG A 208 -9.05 -15.82 2.41
C ARG A 208 -10.10 -14.75 2.72
N SER A 209 -9.68 -13.51 2.95
CA SER A 209 -10.59 -12.41 3.27
C SER A 209 -11.62 -12.16 2.16
N PRO A 210 -12.82 -11.60 2.46
CA PRO A 210 -13.80 -11.29 1.43
C PRO A 210 -13.27 -10.40 0.31
N ALA A 211 -12.40 -9.44 0.63
CA ALA A 211 -11.76 -8.56 -0.37
C ALA A 211 -10.80 -9.36 -1.28
N PHE A 212 -10.04 -10.28 -0.73
CA PHE A 212 -9.17 -11.19 -1.46
C PHE A 212 -9.97 -12.08 -2.43
N LEU A 213 -11.02 -12.74 -1.94
CA LEU A 213 -11.87 -13.58 -2.77
C LEU A 213 -12.53 -12.79 -3.90
N ALA A 214 -13.05 -11.60 -3.61
CA ALA A 214 -13.65 -10.72 -4.60
C ALA A 214 -12.63 -10.25 -5.68
N LYS A 215 -11.37 -9.96 -5.29
CA LYS A 215 -10.29 -9.67 -6.23
C LYS A 215 -10.10 -10.84 -7.20
N TRP A 216 -9.97 -12.06 -6.69
CA TRP A 216 -9.67 -13.24 -7.52
C TRP A 216 -10.87 -13.69 -8.35
N GLN A 217 -12.10 -13.54 -7.86
CA GLN A 217 -13.31 -13.75 -8.68
C GLN A 217 -13.35 -12.79 -9.88
N ARG A 218 -13.02 -11.50 -9.67
CA ARG A 218 -12.89 -10.55 -10.77
C ARG A 218 -11.77 -10.94 -11.73
N MET A 219 -10.62 -11.34 -11.20
CA MET A 219 -9.47 -11.75 -12.00
C MET A 219 -9.76 -13.01 -12.82
N LEU A 220 -10.51 -13.96 -12.27
CA LEU A 220 -10.97 -15.14 -13.01
C LEU A 220 -11.77 -14.75 -14.26
N ARG A 221 -12.77 -13.88 -14.11
CA ARG A 221 -13.57 -13.41 -15.26
C ARG A 221 -12.69 -12.75 -16.33
N LEU A 222 -11.73 -11.90 -15.93
CA LEU A 222 -10.81 -11.25 -16.87
C LEU A 222 -9.91 -12.25 -17.58
N LYS A 223 -9.40 -13.28 -16.89
CA LYS A 223 -8.56 -14.33 -17.51
C LYS A 223 -9.36 -15.21 -18.45
N GLN A 224 -10.59 -15.57 -18.10
CA GLN A 224 -11.49 -16.31 -18.98
C GLN A 224 -11.82 -15.53 -20.24
N GLN A 225 -12.10 -14.22 -20.11
CA GLN A 225 -12.29 -13.35 -21.28
C GLN A 225 -11.02 -13.31 -22.15
N THR A 226 -9.85 -13.14 -21.54
CA THR A 226 -8.57 -13.15 -22.27
C THR A 226 -8.38 -14.45 -23.05
N LEU A 227 -8.70 -15.61 -22.46
CA LEU A 227 -8.61 -16.90 -23.16
C LEU A 227 -9.57 -16.97 -24.37
N ALA A 228 -10.80 -16.48 -24.21
CA ALA A 228 -11.77 -16.41 -25.30
C ALA A 228 -11.29 -15.50 -26.44
N ASP A 229 -10.73 -14.32 -26.10
CA ASP A 229 -10.19 -13.38 -27.08
C ASP A 229 -8.98 -13.98 -27.82
N LEU A 230 -8.09 -14.68 -27.09
CA LEU A 230 -6.93 -15.37 -27.70
C LEU A 230 -7.36 -16.47 -28.67
N ALA A 231 -8.44 -17.21 -28.36
CA ALA A 231 -8.99 -18.25 -29.23
C ALA A 231 -9.62 -17.68 -30.53
N GLN A 232 -10.07 -16.42 -30.50
CA GLN A 232 -10.68 -15.75 -31.64
C GLN A 232 -9.69 -14.84 -32.40
N ALA A 233 -8.44 -14.78 -31.96
CA ALA A 233 -7.44 -13.90 -32.57
C ALA A 233 -7.17 -14.27 -34.04
N ARG A 234 -7.17 -13.29 -34.93
CA ARG A 234 -6.87 -13.49 -36.36
C ARG A 234 -5.38 -13.72 -36.66
N GLN A 235 -4.51 -13.34 -35.71
CA GLN A 235 -3.07 -13.58 -35.80
C GLN A 235 -2.67 -14.76 -34.97
N VAL A 236 -1.58 -15.44 -35.36
CA VAL A 236 -1.01 -16.55 -34.61
C VAL A 236 -0.55 -16.05 -33.23
N VAL A 237 -1.19 -16.51 -32.17
CA VAL A 237 -0.80 -16.21 -30.81
C VAL A 237 0.24 -17.24 -30.36
N PRO A 238 1.37 -16.80 -29.77
CA PRO A 238 2.36 -17.74 -29.24
C PRO A 238 1.71 -18.70 -28.21
N GLU A 239 1.94 -19.99 -28.40
CA GLU A 239 1.35 -21.05 -27.56
C GLU A 239 1.71 -20.86 -26.08
N GLU A 240 2.95 -20.44 -25.78
CA GLU A 240 3.42 -20.15 -24.43
C GLU A 240 2.54 -19.11 -23.72
N LYS A 241 2.09 -18.07 -24.44
CA LYS A 241 1.19 -17.06 -23.91
C LYS A 241 -0.17 -17.65 -23.54
N VAL A 242 -0.73 -18.51 -24.41
CA VAL A 242 -2.01 -19.18 -24.15
C VAL A 242 -1.88 -20.09 -22.94
N GLN A 243 -0.84 -20.93 -22.90
CA GLN A 243 -0.57 -21.86 -21.80
C GLN A 243 -0.37 -21.11 -20.46
N LYS A 244 0.36 -20.00 -20.47
CA LYS A 244 0.52 -19.17 -19.27
C LYS A 244 -0.82 -18.66 -18.74
N VAL A 245 -1.68 -18.11 -19.60
CA VAL A 245 -3.00 -17.61 -19.18
C VAL A 245 -3.88 -18.77 -18.70
N ALA A 246 -3.89 -19.89 -19.39
CA ALA A 246 -4.65 -21.08 -19.00
C ALA A 246 -4.23 -21.62 -17.62
N ARG A 247 -2.94 -21.74 -17.37
CA ARG A 247 -2.40 -22.17 -16.07
C ARG A 247 -2.83 -21.23 -14.95
N LEU A 248 -2.69 -19.90 -15.14
CA LEU A 248 -3.11 -18.93 -14.13
C LEU A 248 -4.63 -18.96 -13.89
N THR A 249 -5.41 -19.20 -14.95
CA THR A 249 -6.86 -19.37 -14.82
C THR A 249 -7.18 -20.59 -13.96
N GLN A 250 -6.50 -21.71 -14.21
CA GLN A 250 -6.68 -22.95 -13.43
C GLN A 250 -6.30 -22.74 -11.95
N TRP A 251 -5.21 -22.06 -11.66
CA TRP A 251 -4.83 -21.74 -10.29
C TRP A 251 -5.93 -20.93 -9.56
N ILE A 252 -6.51 -19.94 -10.25
CA ILE A 252 -7.59 -19.13 -9.64
C ILE A 252 -8.84 -19.99 -9.42
N ILE A 253 -9.19 -20.90 -10.33
CA ILE A 253 -10.32 -21.83 -10.16
C ILE A 253 -10.11 -22.68 -8.90
N VAL A 254 -8.92 -23.27 -8.75
CA VAL A 254 -8.58 -24.10 -7.58
C VAL A 254 -8.58 -23.27 -6.30
N LEU A 255 -8.04 -22.04 -6.34
CA LEU A 255 -8.07 -21.13 -5.19
C LEU A 255 -9.51 -20.82 -4.74
N LEU A 256 -10.46 -20.68 -5.65
CA LEU A 256 -11.84 -20.25 -5.34
C LEU A 256 -12.79 -21.41 -5.01
N ALA A 257 -12.37 -22.65 -5.29
CA ALA A 257 -13.09 -23.85 -4.87
C ALA A 257 -12.99 -24.06 -3.35
#